data_98bc7cd697c9f77cfaa2fd6f3722912c
#
_entry.id   98bc7cd697c9f77cfaa2fd6f3722912c
#
_cell.length_a   1.000
_cell.length_b   1.000
_cell.length_c   1.000
_cell.angle_alpha   90.00
_cell.angle_beta   90.00
_cell.angle_gamma   90.00
#
_symmetry.space_group_name_H-M   'P 1'
#
loop_
_entity.id
_entity.type
_entity.pdbx_description
1 polymer ?
#
loop_
_entity_poly.entity_id
_entity_poly.type
_entity_poly.pdbx_seq_one_letter_code
_entity_poly.pdbx_strand_id
1 'polypeptide(L)'
;MNFRSPSLILEPMRILRVSFLLALSGNLLWAAEPKMQPLPAPLSNNAVASLKARGGLRLYSLMGIGPKKKWDAVSNAVYALDPDTGEWTELRPVPGTAGRIAAAAAGARDHVFLFGGYVLDAQGGETTVPDVSVYDPLSDRWSRASDTPVPVDDSVIGVYQDRYIYLVSGWSNNDAVRNVQVYDGAKDKWLQATPIPGTPVFGHAGALVNDTIIYVDGAHRNPAGSQPKYVASDECWMGKIDHHDPAKIQWSKLPSHPGNARYRIAAGGSEKDQKIFFSGGTDNPYNYDGVGYDGHLSEPVAVTFAFNLRTGKWETLNDKTPNPTMDHRGLLVAPHGLVIIGGMEQGQRVTSRVTVLPRK
;
A
#
# COMPACT_ATOMS: atom_id res chain seq x y z
N MET A 1 97.93 -4.06 53.12
CA MET A 1 97.05 -5.25 53.10
C MET A 1 95.68 -4.78 52.79
N ASN A 2 95.24 -4.94 51.54
CA ASN A 2 93.97 -4.46 51.06
C ASN A 2 92.96 -5.63 51.07
N PHE A 3 91.92 -5.48 51.85
CA PHE A 3 90.74 -6.36 51.75
C PHE A 3 89.64 -5.73 50.87
N ARG A 4 89.35 -6.35 49.72
CA ARG A 4 88.22 -5.98 48.88
C ARG A 4 87.00 -6.77 49.37
N SER A 5 85.90 -6.07 49.62
CA SER A 5 84.56 -6.66 49.82
C SER A 5 83.89 -6.96 48.52
N PRO A 6 83.11 -8.02 48.40
CA PRO A 6 82.34 -8.35 47.17
C PRO A 6 81.03 -7.60 47.13
N SER A 7 80.74 -6.96 46.00
CA SER A 7 79.47 -6.33 45.71
C SER A 7 78.45 -7.38 45.26
N LEU A 8 77.30 -7.44 45.97
CA LEU A 8 76.10 -8.19 45.57
C LEU A 8 75.41 -7.46 44.41
N ILE A 9 75.28 -8.17 43.31
CA ILE A 9 74.41 -7.71 42.16
C ILE A 9 73.02 -8.25 42.42
N LEU A 10 72.06 -7.35 42.64
CA LEU A 10 70.63 -7.65 42.67
C LEU A 10 70.08 -7.61 41.24
N GLU A 11 69.63 -8.73 40.74
CA GLU A 11 68.86 -8.83 39.48
C GLU A 11 67.44 -8.30 39.70
N PRO A 12 66.84 -7.56 38.70
CA PRO A 12 65.48 -7.06 38.84
C PRO A 12 64.47 -8.14 38.54
N MET A 13 63.57 -8.38 39.48
CA MET A 13 62.39 -9.26 39.38
C MET A 13 61.45 -8.78 38.25
N ARG A 14 61.32 -9.59 37.18
CA ARG A 14 60.32 -9.36 36.12
C ARG A 14 58.93 -9.66 36.64
N ILE A 15 58.13 -8.60 36.82
CA ILE A 15 56.69 -8.69 37.11
C ILE A 15 55.97 -9.06 35.80
N LEU A 16 55.46 -10.29 35.71
CA LEU A 16 54.60 -10.77 34.64
C LEU A 16 53.21 -10.13 34.80
N ARG A 17 52.90 -9.10 34.00
CA ARG A 17 51.55 -8.54 33.92
C ARG A 17 50.69 -9.51 33.10
N VAL A 18 49.85 -10.30 33.76
CA VAL A 18 48.77 -11.05 33.13
C VAL A 18 47.63 -10.10 32.86
N SER A 19 47.49 -9.66 31.60
CA SER A 19 46.30 -8.88 31.17
C SER A 19 45.15 -9.86 30.94
N PHE A 20 44.19 -9.85 31.86
CA PHE A 20 42.90 -10.52 31.65
C PHE A 20 42.08 -9.68 30.63
N LEU A 21 42.03 -10.14 29.37
CA LEU A 21 41.04 -9.66 28.41
C LEU A 21 39.69 -10.31 28.79
N LEU A 22 38.80 -9.53 29.45
CA LEU A 22 37.39 -9.87 29.52
C LEU A 22 36.79 -9.71 28.11
N ALA A 23 36.61 -10.82 27.40
CA ALA A 23 35.76 -10.87 26.22
C ALA A 23 34.30 -10.72 26.68
N LEU A 24 33.76 -9.49 26.64
CA LEU A 24 32.33 -9.28 26.68
C LEU A 24 31.74 -9.82 25.38
N SER A 25 31.33 -11.09 25.39
CA SER A 25 30.41 -11.64 24.38
C SER A 25 29.04 -10.96 24.59
N GLY A 26 28.87 -9.82 23.99
CA GLY A 26 27.56 -9.19 23.83
C GLY A 26 26.70 -10.09 22.97
N ASN A 27 25.88 -10.95 23.56
CA ASN A 27 24.74 -11.53 22.89
C ASN A 27 23.85 -10.36 22.46
N LEU A 28 23.97 -9.91 21.20
CA LEU A 28 22.90 -9.17 20.54
C LEU A 28 21.70 -10.14 20.55
N LEU A 29 20.83 -9.97 21.53
CA LEU A 29 19.46 -10.49 21.46
C LEU A 29 18.83 -9.82 20.23
N TRP A 30 18.84 -10.52 19.11
CA TRP A 30 18.03 -10.15 17.96
C TRP A 30 16.58 -10.28 18.45
N ALA A 31 15.94 -9.16 18.73
CA ALA A 31 14.52 -9.16 19.05
C ALA A 31 13.81 -9.85 17.90
N ALA A 32 13.01 -10.87 18.21
CA ALA A 32 12.18 -11.53 17.21
C ALA A 32 11.30 -10.46 16.55
N GLU A 33 11.14 -10.53 15.22
CA GLU A 33 10.26 -9.61 14.50
C GLU A 33 8.85 -9.66 15.11
N PRO A 34 8.21 -8.52 15.37
CA PRO A 34 6.90 -8.49 15.99
C PRO A 34 5.88 -9.22 15.11
N LYS A 35 5.14 -10.11 15.72
CA LYS A 35 4.04 -10.81 15.04
C LYS A 35 2.88 -9.85 14.90
N MET A 36 2.54 -9.47 13.68
CA MET A 36 1.36 -8.64 13.41
C MET A 36 0.10 -9.37 13.84
N GLN A 37 -0.70 -8.73 14.71
CA GLN A 37 -2.00 -9.23 15.09
C GLN A 37 -2.97 -9.17 13.90
N PRO A 38 -3.95 -10.08 13.79
CA PRO A 38 -4.99 -9.96 12.80
C PRO A 38 -5.75 -8.63 12.93
N LEU A 39 -6.25 -8.11 11.81
CA LEU A 39 -7.18 -6.98 11.80
C LEU A 39 -8.39 -7.29 12.73
N PRO A 40 -8.85 -6.35 13.57
CA PRO A 40 -9.93 -6.60 14.53
C PRO A 40 -11.22 -7.14 13.92
N ALA A 41 -11.51 -6.80 12.67
CA ALA A 41 -12.61 -7.39 11.90
C ALA A 41 -12.11 -7.82 10.51
N PRO A 42 -12.60 -8.95 9.95
CA PRO A 42 -12.25 -9.33 8.59
C PRO A 42 -12.86 -8.33 7.60
N LEU A 43 -11.99 -7.73 6.75
CA LEU A 43 -12.37 -6.75 5.74
C LEU A 43 -11.65 -7.02 4.43
N SER A 44 -12.34 -6.80 3.32
CA SER A 44 -11.76 -6.67 2.00
C SER A 44 -12.13 -5.31 1.39
N ASN A 45 -11.50 -4.95 0.30
CA ASN A 45 -11.78 -3.67 -0.37
C ASN A 45 -11.61 -2.44 0.55
N ASN A 46 -10.85 -2.62 1.63
CA ASN A 46 -10.53 -1.57 2.58
C ASN A 46 -9.42 -0.67 2.03
N ALA A 47 -9.59 0.64 2.18
CA ALA A 47 -8.53 1.60 1.90
C ALA A 47 -7.39 1.43 2.91
N VAL A 48 -6.14 1.54 2.46
CA VAL A 48 -4.97 1.44 3.33
C VAL A 48 -4.04 2.63 3.14
N ALA A 49 -3.43 3.09 4.22
CA ALA A 49 -2.46 4.17 4.21
C ALA A 49 -1.36 3.93 5.23
N SER A 50 -0.19 4.52 5.00
CA SER A 50 0.85 4.64 6.01
C SER A 50 1.09 6.11 6.31
N LEU A 51 1.32 6.42 7.59
CA LEU A 51 1.68 7.76 8.01
C LEU A 51 2.78 7.69 9.07
N LYS A 52 3.85 8.45 8.84
CA LYS A 52 4.89 8.66 9.84
C LYS A 52 4.65 10.00 10.51
N ALA A 53 4.15 9.98 11.72
CA ALA A 53 3.89 11.16 12.54
C ALA A 53 4.73 11.13 13.84
N ARG A 54 4.49 12.04 14.77
CA ARG A 54 5.23 12.15 16.04
C ARG A 54 5.26 10.87 16.87
N GLY A 55 4.24 10.00 16.74
CA GLY A 55 4.15 8.70 17.42
C GLY A 55 4.81 7.53 16.69
N GLY A 56 5.61 7.77 15.66
CA GLY A 56 6.20 6.73 14.81
C GLY A 56 5.39 6.42 13.56
N LEU A 57 5.71 5.33 12.91
CA LEU A 57 4.96 4.84 11.74
C LEU A 57 3.66 4.18 12.22
N ARG A 58 2.55 4.48 11.52
CA ARG A 58 1.27 3.78 11.69
C ARG A 58 0.76 3.33 10.32
N LEU A 59 0.18 2.13 10.29
CA LEU A 59 -0.45 1.55 9.12
C LEU A 59 -1.96 1.55 9.36
N TYR A 60 -2.72 2.14 8.45
CA TYR A 60 -4.16 2.32 8.61
C TYR A 60 -4.93 1.37 7.70
N SER A 61 -6.04 0.85 8.22
CA SER A 61 -7.10 0.20 7.46
C SER A 61 -8.39 0.98 7.69
N LEU A 62 -9.01 1.43 6.61
CA LEU A 62 -10.17 2.32 6.65
C LEU A 62 -11.30 1.74 5.82
N MET A 63 -12.49 1.68 6.39
CA MET A 63 -13.69 1.17 5.71
C MET A 63 -13.53 -0.25 5.16
N GLY A 64 -14.29 -0.61 4.14
CA GLY A 64 -14.26 -1.91 3.47
C GLY A 64 -15.54 -2.70 3.64
N ILE A 65 -15.52 -3.96 3.19
CA ILE A 65 -16.69 -4.85 3.27
C ILE A 65 -16.34 -6.13 4.04
N GLY A 66 -17.24 -6.54 4.91
CA GLY A 66 -17.11 -7.74 5.73
C GLY A 66 -17.53 -9.04 5.01
N PRO A 67 -17.47 -10.19 5.71
CA PRO A 67 -17.65 -11.53 5.13
C PRO A 67 -18.98 -11.79 4.43
N LYS A 68 -20.07 -11.09 4.81
CA LYS A 68 -21.37 -11.23 4.14
C LYS A 68 -21.34 -10.70 2.71
N LYS A 69 -20.42 -9.78 2.37
CA LYS A 69 -20.28 -9.16 1.05
C LYS A 69 -21.61 -8.58 0.52
N LYS A 70 -22.32 -7.87 1.38
CA LYS A 70 -23.61 -7.19 1.11
C LYS A 70 -23.56 -5.77 1.66
N TRP A 71 -24.51 -4.95 1.26
CA TRP A 71 -24.65 -3.56 1.68
C TRP A 71 -24.60 -3.36 3.20
N ASP A 72 -25.22 -4.28 3.98
CA ASP A 72 -25.24 -4.27 5.45
C ASP A 72 -23.95 -4.76 6.11
N ALA A 73 -22.97 -5.17 5.32
CA ALA A 73 -21.62 -5.55 5.76
C ALA A 73 -20.55 -4.53 5.38
N VAL A 74 -20.94 -3.43 4.72
CA VAL A 74 -20.02 -2.31 4.46
C VAL A 74 -19.75 -1.59 5.78
N SER A 75 -18.49 -1.28 6.05
CA SER A 75 -18.04 -0.74 7.32
C SER A 75 -17.41 0.64 7.15
N ASN A 76 -17.65 1.54 8.11
CA ASN A 76 -16.94 2.81 8.26
C ASN A 76 -15.83 2.77 9.33
N ALA A 77 -15.50 1.59 9.83
CA ALA A 77 -14.50 1.39 10.87
C ALA A 77 -13.09 1.81 10.40
N VAL A 78 -12.29 2.25 11.35
CA VAL A 78 -10.92 2.71 11.13
C VAL A 78 -10.02 2.10 12.18
N TYR A 79 -8.93 1.49 11.73
CA TYR A 79 -7.95 0.83 12.58
C TYR A 79 -6.54 1.32 12.24
N ALA A 80 -5.70 1.49 13.26
CA ALA A 80 -4.28 1.78 13.11
C ALA A 80 -3.44 0.65 13.70
N LEU A 81 -2.52 0.11 12.91
CA LEU A 81 -1.52 -0.88 13.31
C LEU A 81 -0.21 -0.19 13.64
N ASP A 82 0.35 -0.48 14.79
CA ASP A 82 1.73 -0.19 15.11
C ASP A 82 2.63 -1.32 14.56
N PRO A 83 3.46 -1.08 13.54
CA PRO A 83 4.29 -2.13 12.97
C PRO A 83 5.44 -2.57 13.89
N ASP A 84 5.79 -1.80 14.92
CA ASP A 84 6.87 -2.13 15.85
C ASP A 84 6.38 -3.05 16.98
N THR A 85 5.10 -3.00 17.35
CA THR A 85 4.48 -3.88 18.34
C THR A 85 3.60 -4.96 17.74
N GLY A 86 3.08 -4.73 16.54
CA GLY A 86 2.11 -5.60 15.87
C GLY A 86 0.68 -5.43 16.39
N GLU A 87 0.39 -4.42 17.19
CA GLU A 87 -0.91 -4.20 17.85
C GLU A 87 -1.79 -3.20 17.10
N TRP A 88 -3.10 -3.42 17.17
CA TRP A 88 -4.12 -2.56 16.60
C TRP A 88 -4.74 -1.62 17.61
N THR A 89 -5.02 -0.41 17.18
CA THR A 89 -5.89 0.56 17.88
C THR A 89 -7.11 0.82 17.01
N GLU A 90 -8.31 0.69 17.56
CA GLU A 90 -9.54 1.15 16.93
C GLU A 90 -9.64 2.68 17.10
N LEU A 91 -9.93 3.37 16.01
CA LEU A 91 -10.02 4.82 15.92
C LEU A 91 -11.45 5.25 15.65
N ARG A 92 -11.73 6.56 15.72
CA ARG A 92 -13.05 7.09 15.34
C ARG A 92 -13.42 6.69 13.93
N PRO A 93 -14.60 6.10 13.73
CA PRO A 93 -15.07 5.70 12.42
C PRO A 93 -15.26 6.92 11.51
N VAL A 94 -15.23 6.70 10.20
CA VAL A 94 -15.49 7.76 9.21
C VAL A 94 -16.92 8.29 9.40
N PRO A 95 -17.11 9.59 9.65
CA PRO A 95 -18.44 10.14 9.94
C PRO A 95 -19.30 10.31 8.67
N GLY A 96 -20.63 10.39 8.88
CA GLY A 96 -21.58 10.73 7.80
C GLY A 96 -21.84 9.63 6.78
N THR A 97 -21.36 8.40 7.02
CA THR A 97 -21.56 7.26 6.12
C THR A 97 -21.63 5.95 6.92
N ALA A 98 -22.37 4.98 6.40
CA ALA A 98 -22.32 3.59 6.90
C ALA A 98 -21.03 2.88 6.48
N GLY A 99 -20.32 3.42 5.51
CA GLY A 99 -19.08 2.92 4.94
C GLY A 99 -19.04 3.06 3.43
N ARG A 100 -17.85 2.88 2.87
CA ARG A 100 -17.61 2.84 1.42
C ARG A 100 -16.60 1.73 1.13
N ILE A 101 -16.61 1.25 -0.09
CA ILE A 101 -15.63 0.30 -0.60
C ILE A 101 -14.90 0.91 -1.79
N ALA A 102 -13.75 0.38 -2.14
CA ALA A 102 -12.89 0.88 -3.21
C ALA A 102 -12.41 2.34 -3.06
N ALA A 103 -12.47 2.90 -1.85
CA ALA A 103 -11.88 4.20 -1.55
C ALA A 103 -10.35 4.13 -1.59
N ALA A 104 -9.70 5.24 -1.92
CA ALA A 104 -8.25 5.38 -1.88
C ALA A 104 -7.82 6.19 -0.64
N ALA A 105 -6.72 5.81 0.01
CA ALA A 105 -6.21 6.53 1.17
C ALA A 105 -4.71 6.80 1.09
N ALA A 106 -4.28 7.94 1.63
CA ALA A 106 -2.87 8.32 1.69
C ALA A 106 -2.54 9.08 2.96
N GLY A 107 -1.35 8.83 3.52
CA GLY A 107 -0.79 9.66 4.59
C GLY A 107 0.05 10.78 4.01
N ALA A 108 -0.25 12.02 4.38
CA ALA A 108 0.50 13.20 4.01
C ALA A 108 0.29 14.32 5.05
N ARG A 109 1.28 15.20 5.24
CA ARG A 109 1.16 16.38 6.10
C ARG A 109 0.60 16.08 7.50
N ASP A 110 1.09 15.03 8.13
CA ASP A 110 0.64 14.52 9.44
C ASP A 110 -0.85 14.09 9.50
N HIS A 111 -1.52 13.91 8.37
CA HIS A 111 -2.92 13.49 8.27
C HIS A 111 -3.09 12.25 7.38
N VAL A 112 -4.21 11.55 7.56
CA VAL A 112 -4.67 10.51 6.63
C VAL A 112 -5.82 11.06 5.83
N PHE A 113 -5.65 11.09 4.51
CA PHE A 113 -6.66 11.50 3.54
C PHE A 113 -7.36 10.27 2.97
N LEU A 114 -8.67 10.34 2.84
CA LEU A 114 -9.52 9.28 2.32
C LEU A 114 -10.42 9.83 1.22
N PHE A 115 -10.28 9.30 0.00
CA PHE A 115 -10.91 9.81 -1.22
C PHE A 115 -11.89 8.83 -1.81
N GLY A 116 -13.05 9.33 -2.24
CA GLY A 116 -13.99 8.63 -3.10
C GLY A 116 -14.43 7.28 -2.57
N GLY A 117 -14.36 6.28 -3.41
CA GLY A 117 -14.99 4.99 -3.22
C GLY A 117 -16.46 5.03 -3.60
N TYR A 118 -17.18 3.92 -3.39
CA TYR A 118 -18.60 3.86 -3.66
C TYR A 118 -19.41 3.35 -2.47
N VAL A 119 -20.64 3.79 -2.39
CA VAL A 119 -21.66 3.28 -1.48
C VAL A 119 -22.43 2.17 -2.18
N LEU A 120 -22.86 1.18 -1.40
CA LEU A 120 -23.64 0.05 -1.87
C LEU A 120 -25.03 0.11 -1.24
N ASP A 121 -26.08 0.10 -2.07
CA ASP A 121 -27.45 0.09 -1.58
C ASP A 121 -27.98 -1.34 -1.35
N ALA A 122 -29.17 -1.44 -0.75
CA ALA A 122 -29.79 -2.72 -0.41
C ALA A 122 -30.17 -3.57 -1.65
N GLN A 123 -30.22 -2.98 -2.84
CA GLN A 123 -30.51 -3.62 -4.12
C GLN A 123 -29.22 -4.05 -4.85
N GLY A 124 -28.03 -3.71 -4.29
CA GLY A 124 -26.74 -3.96 -4.91
C GLY A 124 -26.33 -2.86 -5.91
N GLY A 125 -27.03 -1.72 -5.88
CA GLY A 125 -26.66 -0.55 -6.69
C GLY A 125 -25.42 0.13 -6.11
N GLU A 126 -24.49 0.49 -7.00
CA GLU A 126 -23.24 1.14 -6.67
C GLU A 126 -23.26 2.60 -7.06
N THR A 127 -22.85 3.50 -6.16
CA THR A 127 -22.73 4.94 -6.45
C THR A 127 -21.36 5.43 -6.01
N THR A 128 -20.51 5.78 -6.96
CA THR A 128 -19.21 6.42 -6.71
C THR A 128 -19.44 7.83 -6.17
N VAL A 129 -18.77 8.16 -5.07
CA VAL A 129 -18.97 9.46 -4.38
C VAL A 129 -17.73 10.35 -4.46
N PRO A 130 -17.89 11.68 -4.42
CA PRO A 130 -16.77 12.62 -4.50
C PRO A 130 -16.10 12.90 -3.15
N ASP A 131 -16.58 12.32 -2.08
CA ASP A 131 -16.24 12.67 -0.70
C ASP A 131 -14.75 12.58 -0.40
N VAL A 132 -14.19 13.62 0.24
CA VAL A 132 -12.85 13.62 0.79
C VAL A 132 -12.93 13.83 2.30
N SER A 133 -12.45 12.86 3.04
CA SER A 133 -12.37 12.89 4.51
C SER A 133 -10.92 12.95 4.96
N VAL A 134 -10.63 13.78 5.97
CA VAL A 134 -9.28 13.99 6.51
C VAL A 134 -9.26 13.63 7.98
N TYR A 135 -8.43 12.68 8.35
CA TYR A 135 -8.23 12.26 9.73
C TYR A 135 -6.98 12.87 10.31
N ASP A 136 -7.12 13.50 11.47
CA ASP A 136 -6.01 13.98 12.30
C ASP A 136 -5.72 12.97 13.41
N PRO A 137 -4.62 12.22 13.34
CA PRO A 137 -4.27 11.24 14.37
C PRO A 137 -3.92 11.85 15.73
N LEU A 138 -3.51 13.11 15.76
CA LEU A 138 -3.14 13.77 17.02
C LEU A 138 -4.36 14.09 17.89
N SER A 139 -5.46 14.50 17.25
CA SER A 139 -6.70 14.84 17.95
C SER A 139 -7.78 13.74 17.89
N ASP A 140 -7.54 12.66 17.14
CA ASP A 140 -8.52 11.61 16.83
C ASP A 140 -9.82 12.22 16.25
N ARG A 141 -9.69 13.08 15.24
CA ARG A 141 -10.82 13.80 14.64
C ARG A 141 -10.82 13.72 13.12
N TRP A 142 -12.02 13.71 12.59
CA TRP A 142 -12.30 13.84 11.17
C TRP A 142 -12.71 15.25 10.80
N SER A 143 -12.27 15.69 9.64
CA SER A 143 -12.78 16.88 8.94
C SER A 143 -13.08 16.53 7.49
N ARG A 144 -13.83 17.39 6.81
CA ARG A 144 -14.11 17.27 5.38
C ARG A 144 -13.19 18.21 4.61
N ALA A 145 -12.70 17.76 3.46
CA ALA A 145 -12.02 18.58 2.47
C ALA A 145 -12.86 18.76 1.21
N SER A 146 -12.37 19.53 0.24
CA SER A 146 -13.04 19.77 -1.04
C SER A 146 -13.22 18.47 -1.82
N ASP A 147 -14.42 18.25 -2.32
CA ASP A 147 -14.80 17.05 -3.08
C ASP A 147 -13.95 16.84 -4.33
N THR A 148 -13.73 15.58 -4.71
CA THR A 148 -13.06 15.24 -5.97
C THR A 148 -13.86 15.78 -7.17
N PRO A 149 -13.24 16.51 -8.11
CA PRO A 149 -13.94 17.07 -9.28
C PRO A 149 -14.63 16.01 -10.14
N VAL A 150 -13.99 14.86 -10.30
CA VAL A 150 -14.56 13.66 -10.92
C VAL A 150 -14.58 12.56 -9.85
N PRO A 151 -15.75 12.14 -9.37
CA PRO A 151 -15.85 11.05 -8.41
C PRO A 151 -15.20 9.80 -8.97
N VAL A 152 -14.33 9.15 -8.18
CA VAL A 152 -13.66 7.91 -8.59
C VAL A 152 -13.57 6.92 -7.44
N ASP A 153 -13.59 5.66 -7.80
CA ASP A 153 -13.24 4.53 -6.96
C ASP A 153 -12.23 3.63 -7.69
N ASP A 154 -11.68 2.64 -7.02
CA ASP A 154 -10.71 1.71 -7.60
C ASP A 154 -9.51 2.41 -8.29
N SER A 155 -9.09 3.57 -7.77
CA SER A 155 -7.99 4.38 -8.32
C SER A 155 -6.65 4.01 -7.72
N VAL A 156 -5.56 4.20 -8.48
CA VAL A 156 -4.20 4.25 -7.93
C VAL A 156 -3.98 5.58 -7.23
N ILE A 157 -3.35 5.55 -6.05
CA ILE A 157 -3.03 6.73 -5.26
C ILE A 157 -1.53 6.84 -5.00
N GLY A 158 -1.02 8.07 -4.94
CA GLY A 158 0.37 8.35 -4.59
C GLY A 158 0.57 9.75 -4.04
N VAL A 159 1.60 9.94 -3.21
CA VAL A 159 1.93 11.23 -2.59
C VAL A 159 3.25 11.76 -3.13
N TYR A 160 3.26 12.99 -3.59
CA TYR A 160 4.45 13.71 -4.06
C TYR A 160 4.76 14.89 -3.15
N GLN A 161 6.01 14.97 -2.68
CA GLN A 161 6.52 16.05 -1.82
C GLN A 161 5.71 16.28 -0.53
N ASP A 162 5.14 15.21 0.06
CA ASP A 162 4.28 15.30 1.24
C ASP A 162 3.16 16.35 1.12
N ARG A 163 2.69 16.62 -0.10
CA ARG A 163 1.73 17.70 -0.38
C ARG A 163 0.70 17.34 -1.43
N TYR A 164 1.16 16.86 -2.59
CA TYR A 164 0.31 16.58 -3.73
C TYR A 164 -0.11 15.12 -3.73
N ILE A 165 -1.41 14.86 -3.66
CA ILE A 165 -1.96 13.52 -3.67
C ILE A 165 -2.60 13.27 -5.02
N TYR A 166 -2.10 12.28 -5.75
CA TYR A 166 -2.56 11.92 -7.09
C TYR A 166 -3.57 10.79 -7.02
N LEU A 167 -4.70 10.95 -7.69
CA LEU A 167 -5.64 9.89 -8.03
C LEU A 167 -5.51 9.63 -9.53
N VAL A 168 -5.10 8.42 -9.90
CA VAL A 168 -4.81 8.05 -11.28
C VAL A 168 -5.89 7.12 -11.78
N SER A 169 -6.67 7.52 -12.80
CA SER A 169 -7.74 6.70 -13.39
C SER A 169 -8.76 6.23 -12.33
N GLY A 170 -9.45 5.15 -12.56
CA GLY A 170 -10.47 4.57 -11.68
C GLY A 170 -11.85 4.58 -12.34
N TRP A 171 -12.82 3.97 -11.64
CA TRP A 171 -14.22 3.94 -12.06
C TRP A 171 -14.96 5.20 -11.65
N SER A 172 -15.87 5.70 -12.49
CA SER A 172 -16.70 6.88 -12.23
C SER A 172 -18.12 6.65 -12.71
N ASN A 173 -18.97 6.05 -11.87
CA ASN A 173 -20.39 5.76 -12.07
C ASN A 173 -20.76 5.04 -13.39
N ASN A 174 -20.26 5.50 -14.53
CA ASN A 174 -20.63 4.97 -15.85
C ASN A 174 -19.51 4.20 -16.54
N ASP A 175 -18.25 4.62 -16.34
CA ASP A 175 -17.09 4.00 -16.96
C ASP A 175 -15.79 4.38 -16.23
N ALA A 176 -14.69 3.70 -16.55
CA ALA A 176 -13.37 4.11 -16.14
C ALA A 176 -12.96 5.43 -16.83
N VAL A 177 -12.21 6.28 -16.12
CA VAL A 177 -11.82 7.60 -16.59
C VAL A 177 -10.32 7.72 -16.85
N ARG A 178 -9.91 8.62 -17.75
CA ARG A 178 -8.50 8.92 -18.02
C ARG A 178 -7.91 9.96 -17.06
N ASN A 179 -8.72 10.52 -16.20
CA ASN A 179 -8.33 11.63 -15.34
C ASN A 179 -7.18 11.24 -14.41
N VAL A 180 -6.24 12.17 -14.25
CA VAL A 180 -5.28 12.18 -13.16
C VAL A 180 -5.56 13.43 -12.36
N GLN A 181 -6.17 13.27 -11.21
CA GLN A 181 -6.58 14.35 -10.33
C GLN A 181 -5.55 14.53 -9.23
N VAL A 182 -5.14 15.76 -8.98
CA VAL A 182 -4.11 16.08 -7.98
C VAL A 182 -4.71 16.98 -6.92
N TYR A 183 -4.76 16.48 -5.70
CA TYR A 183 -5.17 17.25 -4.54
C TYR A 183 -3.96 17.94 -3.88
N ASP A 184 -3.98 19.26 -3.81
CA ASP A 184 -3.02 20.05 -3.04
C ASP A 184 -3.45 20.11 -1.57
N GLY A 185 -2.94 19.20 -0.74
CA GLY A 185 -3.29 19.12 0.68
C GLY A 185 -2.87 20.32 1.53
N ALA A 186 -2.06 21.25 0.99
CA ALA A 186 -1.73 22.50 1.66
C ALA A 186 -2.76 23.60 1.42
N LYS A 187 -3.52 23.52 0.33
CA LYS A 187 -4.43 24.58 -0.12
C LYS A 187 -5.90 24.16 -0.18
N ASP A 188 -6.21 22.89 0.05
CA ASP A 188 -7.52 22.29 -0.18
C ASP A 188 -8.03 22.60 -1.60
N LYS A 189 -7.24 22.29 -2.62
CA LYS A 189 -7.54 22.59 -4.02
C LYS A 189 -7.17 21.42 -4.93
N TRP A 190 -7.94 21.29 -6.00
CA TRP A 190 -7.74 20.29 -7.03
C TRP A 190 -7.09 20.88 -8.28
N LEU A 191 -6.22 20.08 -8.90
CA LEU A 191 -5.64 20.28 -10.23
C LEU A 191 -5.98 19.07 -11.10
N GLN A 192 -6.15 19.27 -12.40
CA GLN A 192 -6.16 18.20 -13.38
C GLN A 192 -4.78 18.08 -13.98
N ALA A 193 -4.15 16.91 -13.80
CA ALA A 193 -2.86 16.64 -14.40
C ALA A 193 -3.01 16.01 -15.79
N THR A 194 -1.87 15.83 -16.47
CA THR A 194 -1.79 15.11 -17.75
C THR A 194 -2.47 13.75 -17.63
N PRO A 195 -3.54 13.47 -18.38
CA PRO A 195 -4.30 12.23 -18.26
C PRO A 195 -3.46 11.01 -18.64
N ILE A 196 -3.88 9.82 -18.20
CA ILE A 196 -3.24 8.57 -18.64
C ILE A 196 -3.37 8.40 -20.15
N PRO A 197 -2.31 7.96 -20.85
CA PRO A 197 -2.34 7.76 -22.30
C PRO A 197 -2.97 6.42 -22.72
N GLY A 198 -2.93 5.42 -21.80
CA GLY A 198 -3.45 4.09 -22.03
C GLY A 198 -4.97 3.98 -22.01
N THR A 199 -5.47 2.77 -22.05
CA THR A 199 -6.88 2.45 -21.86
C THR A 199 -7.32 2.90 -20.46
N PRO A 200 -8.47 3.58 -20.31
CA PRO A 200 -9.02 3.87 -18.98
C PRO A 200 -9.30 2.58 -18.22
N VAL A 201 -8.86 2.49 -16.98
CA VAL A 201 -8.94 1.27 -16.18
C VAL A 201 -9.43 1.55 -14.75
N PHE A 202 -9.97 0.52 -14.10
CA PHE A 202 -10.30 0.51 -12.69
C PHE A 202 -9.77 -0.77 -12.04
N GLY A 203 -9.56 -0.74 -10.74
CA GLY A 203 -8.96 -1.88 -10.02
C GLY A 203 -7.54 -2.21 -10.49
N HIS A 204 -6.90 -1.26 -11.18
CA HIS A 204 -5.48 -1.31 -11.53
C HIS A 204 -4.64 -1.06 -10.29
N ALA A 205 -3.37 -1.43 -10.36
CA ALA A 205 -2.47 -1.33 -9.23
C ALA A 205 -1.28 -0.41 -9.55
N GLY A 206 -0.77 0.27 -8.55
CA GLY A 206 0.38 1.14 -8.73
C GLY A 206 0.78 1.88 -7.49
N ALA A 207 1.83 2.67 -7.61
CA ALA A 207 2.31 3.56 -6.55
C ALA A 207 3.13 4.70 -7.14
N LEU A 208 3.44 5.67 -6.28
CA LEU A 208 4.34 6.77 -6.57
C LEU A 208 5.58 6.67 -5.69
N VAL A 209 6.75 6.77 -6.28
CA VAL A 209 8.05 6.83 -5.58
C VAL A 209 8.83 8.02 -6.13
N ASN A 210 9.23 8.93 -5.27
CA ASN A 210 9.81 10.23 -5.64
C ASN A 210 8.89 11.00 -6.61
N ASP A 211 9.30 11.15 -7.86
CA ASP A 211 8.56 11.80 -8.95
C ASP A 211 7.96 10.80 -9.96
N THR A 212 8.01 9.51 -9.65
CA THR A 212 7.67 8.45 -10.61
C THR A 212 6.43 7.69 -10.18
N ILE A 213 5.40 7.78 -11.00
CA ILE A 213 4.18 6.96 -10.90
C ILE A 213 4.39 5.72 -11.78
N ILE A 214 4.05 4.54 -11.25
CA ILE A 214 3.84 3.34 -12.07
C ILE A 214 2.45 2.82 -11.81
N TYR A 215 1.70 2.52 -12.88
CA TYR A 215 0.48 1.75 -12.78
C TYR A 215 0.47 0.60 -13.79
N VAL A 216 -0.21 -0.46 -13.42
CA VAL A 216 -0.29 -1.70 -14.21
C VAL A 216 -1.70 -2.25 -14.22
N ASP A 217 -2.09 -2.89 -15.30
CA ASP A 217 -3.25 -3.77 -15.42
C ASP A 217 -4.60 -3.09 -15.13
N GLY A 218 -5.43 -3.74 -14.30
CA GLY A 218 -6.80 -3.35 -14.02
C GLY A 218 -7.79 -3.95 -14.99
N ALA A 219 -9.02 -3.45 -14.95
CA ALA A 219 -10.08 -3.85 -15.87
C ALA A 219 -10.60 -2.66 -16.67
N HIS A 220 -11.05 -2.94 -17.88
CA HIS A 220 -11.71 -1.97 -18.74
C HIS A 220 -12.97 -2.58 -19.37
N ARG A 221 -13.85 -1.72 -19.86
CA ARG A 221 -15.05 -2.16 -20.57
C ARG A 221 -14.66 -2.86 -21.88
N ASN A 222 -15.21 -4.05 -22.09
CA ASN A 222 -15.14 -4.74 -23.37
C ASN A 222 -16.02 -4.00 -24.42
N PRO A 223 -15.73 -4.08 -25.71
CA PRO A 223 -16.59 -3.51 -26.74
C PRO A 223 -18.06 -3.89 -26.58
N ALA A 224 -18.96 -2.99 -26.96
CA ALA A 224 -20.41 -3.17 -26.81
C ALA A 224 -20.87 -4.50 -27.46
N GLY A 225 -21.64 -5.29 -26.73
CA GLY A 225 -22.14 -6.59 -27.15
C GLY A 225 -21.20 -7.76 -26.89
N SER A 226 -19.96 -7.52 -26.43
CA SER A 226 -19.01 -8.57 -26.04
C SER A 226 -19.26 -9.07 -24.62
N GLN A 227 -18.93 -10.34 -24.35
CA GLN A 227 -18.91 -10.94 -23.03
C GLN A 227 -17.51 -11.46 -22.71
N PRO A 228 -17.04 -11.35 -21.48
CA PRO A 228 -17.64 -10.64 -20.36
C PRO A 228 -17.66 -9.11 -20.55
N LYS A 229 -18.50 -8.41 -19.80
CA LYS A 229 -18.66 -6.94 -19.89
C LYS A 229 -17.35 -6.18 -19.62
N TYR A 230 -16.51 -6.70 -18.73
CA TYR A 230 -15.20 -6.15 -18.39
C TYR A 230 -14.12 -7.20 -18.52
N VAL A 231 -12.98 -6.80 -19.00
CA VAL A 231 -11.80 -7.65 -19.22
C VAL A 231 -10.56 -7.02 -18.63
N ALA A 232 -9.55 -7.83 -18.31
CA ALA A 232 -8.28 -7.34 -17.80
C ALA A 232 -7.51 -6.56 -18.88
N SER A 233 -6.86 -5.48 -18.48
CA SER A 233 -5.84 -4.76 -19.24
C SER A 233 -4.47 -5.32 -18.88
N ASP A 234 -3.56 -5.46 -19.82
CA ASP A 234 -2.15 -5.86 -19.65
C ASP A 234 -1.18 -4.69 -19.80
N GLU A 235 -1.71 -3.46 -19.78
CA GLU A 235 -0.89 -2.27 -19.97
C GLU A 235 -0.13 -1.90 -18.70
N CYS A 236 1.16 -1.57 -18.89
CA CYS A 236 2.03 -1.03 -17.85
C CYS A 236 2.54 0.34 -18.27
N TRP A 237 2.42 1.34 -17.41
CA TRP A 237 2.79 2.72 -17.70
C TRP A 237 3.63 3.34 -16.60
N MET A 238 4.57 4.18 -17.01
CA MET A 238 5.38 5.02 -16.12
C MET A 238 5.10 6.49 -16.43
N GLY A 239 4.77 7.26 -15.39
CA GLY A 239 4.62 8.71 -15.44
C GLY A 239 5.72 9.40 -14.64
N LYS A 240 6.38 10.38 -15.25
CA LYS A 240 7.33 11.27 -14.59
C LYS A 240 6.69 12.61 -14.35
N ILE A 241 6.57 13.00 -13.08
CA ILE A 241 6.03 14.30 -12.66
C ILE A 241 7.07 15.39 -12.92
N ASP A 242 6.66 16.50 -13.52
CA ASP A 242 7.50 17.67 -13.70
C ASP A 242 7.77 18.36 -12.34
N HIS A 243 9.04 18.68 -12.06
CA HIS A 243 9.45 19.29 -10.79
C HIS A 243 8.93 20.72 -10.56
N HIS A 244 8.56 21.42 -11.64
CA HIS A 244 8.07 22.80 -11.59
C HIS A 244 6.54 22.88 -11.66
N ASP A 245 5.89 21.85 -12.23
CA ASP A 245 4.46 21.82 -12.42
C ASP A 245 3.88 20.43 -12.09
N PRO A 246 3.29 20.24 -10.89
CA PRO A 246 2.76 18.95 -10.46
C PRO A 246 1.59 18.45 -11.34
N ALA A 247 1.03 19.30 -12.20
CA ALA A 247 0.00 18.89 -13.15
C ALA A 247 0.57 18.33 -14.46
N LYS A 248 1.86 18.46 -14.71
CA LYS A 248 2.51 17.90 -15.89
C LYS A 248 3.13 16.54 -15.59
N ILE A 249 2.74 15.53 -16.36
CA ILE A 249 3.28 14.16 -16.27
C ILE A 249 3.69 13.72 -17.65
N GLN A 250 4.93 13.29 -17.79
CA GLN A 250 5.43 12.65 -19.00
C GLN A 250 5.24 11.15 -18.88
N TRP A 251 4.33 10.61 -19.68
CA TRP A 251 4.01 9.19 -19.69
C TRP A 251 4.86 8.42 -20.71
N SER A 252 5.24 7.20 -20.33
CA SER A 252 5.90 6.22 -21.21
C SER A 252 5.37 4.82 -20.95
N LYS A 253 5.17 4.04 -22.02
CA LYS A 253 4.73 2.65 -21.90
C LYS A 253 5.90 1.79 -21.43
N LEU A 254 5.63 0.91 -20.49
CA LEU A 254 6.58 -0.09 -20.01
C LEU A 254 6.32 -1.43 -20.71
N PRO A 255 7.34 -2.31 -20.78
CA PRO A 255 7.09 -3.73 -21.07
C PRO A 255 6.11 -4.32 -20.04
N SER A 256 5.34 -5.31 -20.45
CA SER A 256 4.46 -6.04 -19.55
C SER A 256 5.25 -6.64 -18.37
N HIS A 257 4.65 -6.67 -17.19
CA HIS A 257 5.24 -7.34 -16.04
C HIS A 257 5.21 -8.87 -16.20
N PRO A 258 5.94 -9.64 -15.37
CA PRO A 258 5.93 -11.10 -15.41
C PRO A 258 4.53 -11.67 -15.07
N GLY A 259 4.07 -12.61 -15.88
CA GLY A 259 2.78 -13.31 -15.73
C GLY A 259 1.62 -12.63 -16.42
N ASN A 260 0.39 -13.07 -16.13
CA ASN A 260 -0.83 -12.57 -16.73
C ASN A 260 -1.21 -11.19 -16.14
N ALA A 261 -2.00 -10.44 -16.91
CA ALA A 261 -2.70 -9.26 -16.41
C ALA A 261 -3.55 -9.58 -15.18
N ARG A 262 -3.67 -8.63 -14.25
CA ARG A 262 -4.33 -8.84 -12.98
C ARG A 262 -5.22 -7.67 -12.57
N TYR A 263 -6.11 -7.98 -11.67
CA TYR A 263 -7.07 -7.04 -11.13
C TYR A 263 -6.96 -6.99 -9.60
N ARG A 264 -7.04 -5.77 -9.03
CA ARG A 264 -7.01 -5.51 -7.59
C ARG A 264 -5.81 -6.13 -6.86
N ILE A 265 -4.61 -5.93 -7.44
CA ILE A 265 -3.32 -6.29 -6.85
C ILE A 265 -3.01 -5.33 -5.68
N ALA A 266 -2.42 -5.83 -4.61
CA ALA A 266 -1.82 -4.98 -3.59
C ALA A 266 -0.53 -4.34 -4.15
N ALA A 267 -0.45 -3.00 -4.20
CA ALA A 267 0.73 -2.29 -4.67
C ALA A 267 1.20 -1.20 -3.72
N GLY A 268 2.52 -0.99 -3.63
CA GLY A 268 3.10 0.04 -2.78
C GLY A 268 4.54 0.36 -3.14
N GLY A 269 4.95 1.61 -2.88
CA GLY A 269 6.26 2.13 -3.24
C GLY A 269 7.22 2.24 -2.06
N SER A 270 8.52 2.06 -2.32
CA SER A 270 9.60 2.26 -1.37
C SER A 270 10.68 3.16 -1.96
N GLU A 271 10.81 4.37 -1.41
CA GLU A 271 11.92 5.27 -1.76
C GLU A 271 13.27 4.68 -1.37
N LYS A 272 13.35 4.02 -0.21
CA LYS A 272 14.58 3.37 0.26
C LYS A 272 15.07 2.31 -0.71
N ASP A 273 14.18 1.45 -1.18
CA ASP A 273 14.50 0.35 -2.07
C ASP A 273 14.53 0.78 -3.54
N GLN A 274 13.98 1.96 -3.87
CA GLN A 274 13.76 2.45 -5.23
C GLN A 274 12.98 1.43 -6.06
N LYS A 275 11.89 0.91 -5.46
CA LYS A 275 11.03 -0.11 -6.07
C LYS A 275 9.56 0.20 -5.83
N ILE A 276 8.75 -0.24 -6.75
CA ILE A 276 7.30 -0.39 -6.57
C ILE A 276 7.00 -1.89 -6.57
N PHE A 277 6.35 -2.34 -5.50
CA PHE A 277 6.04 -3.74 -5.22
C PHE A 277 4.59 -4.05 -5.53
N PHE A 278 4.34 -5.28 -5.97
CA PHE A 278 3.03 -5.80 -6.34
C PHE A 278 2.87 -7.21 -5.80
N SER A 279 1.70 -7.56 -5.24
CA SER A 279 1.46 -8.90 -4.70
C SER A 279 -0.02 -9.29 -4.79
N GLY A 280 -0.29 -10.54 -5.09
CA GLY A 280 -1.64 -11.09 -5.13
C GLY A 280 -2.49 -10.58 -6.31
N GLY A 281 -3.74 -10.21 -6.03
CA GLY A 281 -4.73 -9.92 -7.07
C GLY A 281 -5.24 -11.17 -7.75
N THR A 282 -5.99 -11.02 -8.84
CA THR A 282 -6.54 -12.13 -9.64
C THR A 282 -6.40 -11.87 -11.13
N ASP A 283 -6.38 -12.87 -11.96
CA ASP A 283 -6.42 -12.76 -13.43
C ASP A 283 -7.86 -12.72 -13.99
N ASN A 284 -8.87 -12.88 -13.15
CA ASN A 284 -10.28 -12.76 -13.52
C ASN A 284 -10.94 -11.54 -12.84
N PRO A 285 -11.16 -10.41 -13.55
CA PRO A 285 -11.86 -9.25 -13.01
C PRO A 285 -13.26 -9.60 -12.48
N TYR A 286 -13.62 -9.09 -11.31
CA TYR A 286 -14.80 -9.47 -10.57
C TYR A 286 -15.50 -8.28 -9.92
N ASN A 287 -16.74 -8.48 -9.49
CA ASN A 287 -17.49 -7.54 -8.66
C ASN A 287 -17.11 -7.68 -7.17
N TYR A 288 -17.55 -6.76 -6.32
CA TYR A 288 -17.20 -6.70 -4.86
C TYR A 288 -17.45 -8.02 -4.09
N ASP A 289 -18.25 -8.90 -4.61
CA ASP A 289 -18.57 -10.22 -4.00
C ASP A 289 -17.58 -11.34 -4.37
N GLY A 290 -16.66 -11.07 -5.30
CA GLY A 290 -15.67 -12.03 -5.79
C GLY A 290 -16.14 -12.87 -6.97
N VAL A 291 -17.35 -12.60 -7.50
CA VAL A 291 -17.87 -13.25 -8.72
C VAL A 291 -17.33 -12.49 -9.95
N GLY A 292 -16.62 -13.19 -10.80
CA GLY A 292 -16.08 -12.64 -12.04
C GLY A 292 -17.17 -12.14 -12.99
N TYR A 293 -16.83 -11.15 -13.80
CA TYR A 293 -17.74 -10.63 -14.84
C TYR A 293 -18.05 -11.66 -15.93
N ASP A 294 -17.31 -12.74 -15.97
CA ASP A 294 -17.56 -13.94 -16.80
C ASP A 294 -18.46 -14.97 -16.11
N GLY A 295 -18.93 -14.71 -14.88
CA GLY A 295 -19.77 -15.60 -14.08
C GLY A 295 -19.01 -16.66 -13.29
N HIS A 296 -17.67 -16.72 -13.40
CA HIS A 296 -16.85 -17.66 -12.63
C HIS A 296 -16.33 -16.99 -11.35
N LEU A 297 -16.04 -17.78 -10.32
CA LEU A 297 -15.43 -17.28 -9.09
C LEU A 297 -13.97 -16.89 -9.35
N SER A 298 -13.58 -15.71 -8.87
CA SER A 298 -12.19 -15.22 -8.98
C SER A 298 -11.36 -15.74 -7.80
N GLU A 299 -10.11 -16.10 -8.07
CA GLU A 299 -9.20 -16.64 -7.07
C GLU A 299 -7.91 -15.84 -7.00
N PRO A 300 -7.29 -15.71 -5.82
CA PRO A 300 -6.06 -14.95 -5.67
C PRO A 300 -4.85 -15.67 -6.29
N VAL A 301 -3.96 -14.90 -6.91
CA VAL A 301 -2.72 -15.38 -7.54
C VAL A 301 -1.54 -15.26 -6.57
N ALA A 302 -0.75 -16.33 -6.44
CA ALA A 302 0.36 -16.43 -5.48
C ALA A 302 1.69 -15.90 -6.06
N VAL A 303 1.72 -14.63 -6.47
CA VAL A 303 2.94 -14.01 -7.03
C VAL A 303 3.20 -12.66 -6.40
N THR A 304 4.47 -12.38 -6.11
CA THR A 304 4.99 -11.06 -5.72
C THR A 304 6.07 -10.65 -6.70
N PHE A 305 5.98 -9.45 -7.26
CA PHE A 305 6.96 -8.88 -8.17
C PHE A 305 7.19 -7.40 -7.88
N ALA A 306 8.20 -6.81 -8.49
CA ALA A 306 8.51 -5.41 -8.34
C ALA A 306 9.00 -4.78 -9.64
N PHE A 307 8.79 -3.47 -9.79
CA PHE A 307 9.50 -2.66 -10.76
C PHE A 307 10.65 -1.93 -10.06
N ASN A 308 11.85 -2.16 -10.51
CA ASN A 308 13.06 -1.53 -9.99
C ASN A 308 13.34 -0.22 -10.76
N LEU A 309 13.16 0.91 -10.09
CA LEU A 309 13.31 2.25 -10.68
C LEU A 309 14.75 2.59 -11.06
N ARG A 310 15.74 1.94 -10.45
CA ARG A 310 17.16 2.16 -10.77
C ARG A 310 17.57 1.45 -12.06
N THR A 311 17.05 0.25 -12.26
CA THR A 311 17.40 -0.58 -13.43
C THR A 311 16.40 -0.46 -14.57
N GLY A 312 15.20 0.06 -14.30
CA GLY A 312 14.11 0.12 -15.26
C GLY A 312 13.55 -1.27 -15.64
N LYS A 313 13.65 -2.26 -14.75
CA LYS A 313 13.28 -3.65 -15.03
C LYS A 313 12.29 -4.21 -14.02
N TRP A 314 11.49 -5.17 -14.50
CA TRP A 314 10.66 -6.02 -13.66
C TRP A 314 11.51 -7.11 -12.98
N GLU A 315 11.16 -7.44 -11.74
CA GLU A 315 11.79 -8.48 -10.92
C GLU A 315 10.70 -9.35 -10.30
N THR A 316 10.74 -10.66 -10.52
CA THR A 316 9.92 -11.60 -9.75
C THR A 316 10.60 -11.85 -8.41
N LEU A 317 9.91 -11.53 -7.33
CA LEU A 317 10.42 -11.70 -5.96
C LEU A 317 10.01 -13.06 -5.39
N ASN A 318 8.77 -13.50 -5.68
CA ASN A 318 8.25 -14.78 -5.22
C ASN A 318 7.12 -15.23 -6.16
N ASP A 319 7.23 -16.44 -6.71
CA ASP A 319 6.23 -17.08 -7.57
C ASP A 319 5.28 -18.04 -6.82
N LYS A 320 5.49 -18.19 -5.51
CA LYS A 320 4.68 -19.00 -4.59
C LYS A 320 4.41 -18.25 -3.29
N THR A 321 3.95 -17.01 -3.42
CA THR A 321 3.62 -16.17 -2.27
C THR A 321 2.67 -16.91 -1.32
N PRO A 322 3.02 -17.05 -0.03
CA PRO A 322 2.17 -17.77 0.91
C PRO A 322 0.87 -17.00 1.19
N ASN A 323 -0.23 -17.74 1.33
CA ASN A 323 -1.55 -17.19 1.64
C ASN A 323 -1.92 -15.99 0.75
N PRO A 324 -1.97 -16.16 -0.57
CA PRO A 324 -2.27 -15.08 -1.48
C PRO A 324 -3.67 -14.52 -1.21
N THR A 325 -3.82 -13.24 -1.43
CA THR A 325 -5.10 -12.53 -1.30
C THR A 325 -5.33 -11.62 -2.50
N MET A 326 -6.56 -11.26 -2.72
CA MET A 326 -7.02 -10.32 -3.74
C MET A 326 -7.91 -9.25 -3.11
N ASP A 327 -8.42 -8.30 -3.89
CA ASP A 327 -9.32 -7.22 -3.47
C ASP A 327 -8.64 -6.13 -2.64
N HIS A 328 -7.49 -5.66 -3.12
CA HIS A 328 -6.66 -4.69 -2.42
C HIS A 328 -6.75 -3.28 -3.00
N ARG A 329 -6.53 -2.29 -2.09
CA ARG A 329 -6.40 -0.86 -2.43
C ARG A 329 -4.97 -0.35 -2.18
N GLY A 330 -4.05 -1.20 -1.83
CA GLY A 330 -2.64 -0.86 -1.61
C GLY A 330 -1.88 -1.95 -0.87
N LEU A 331 -0.58 -1.76 -0.84
CA LEU A 331 0.40 -2.50 -0.06
C LEU A 331 1.22 -1.48 0.71
N LEU A 332 1.47 -1.73 1.99
CA LEU A 332 2.20 -0.81 2.85
C LEU A 332 3.63 -1.30 3.07
N VAL A 333 4.59 -0.37 2.93
CA VAL A 333 6.00 -0.68 3.16
C VAL A 333 6.35 -0.31 4.60
N ALA A 334 6.67 -1.33 5.41
CA ALA A 334 7.05 -1.18 6.81
C ALA A 334 8.50 -1.60 7.05
N PRO A 335 9.11 -1.29 8.22
CA PRO A 335 10.49 -1.69 8.52
C PRO A 335 10.76 -3.19 8.33
N HIS A 336 9.80 -4.02 8.71
CA HIS A 336 9.90 -5.48 8.71
C HIS A 336 9.48 -6.16 7.38
N GLY A 337 8.94 -5.43 6.42
CA GLY A 337 8.53 -6.03 5.13
C GLY A 337 7.44 -5.27 4.40
N LEU A 338 6.81 -5.97 3.47
CA LEU A 338 5.65 -5.52 2.73
C LEU A 338 4.40 -6.02 3.46
N VAL A 339 3.52 -5.11 3.86
CA VAL A 339 2.35 -5.43 4.68
C VAL A 339 1.09 -5.34 3.83
N ILE A 340 0.33 -6.43 3.79
CA ILE A 340 -0.98 -6.52 3.14
C ILE A 340 -2.01 -6.77 4.25
N ILE A 341 -3.08 -5.98 4.27
CA ILE A 341 -4.08 -5.98 5.34
C ILE A 341 -5.43 -6.44 4.79
N GLY A 342 -5.97 -7.55 5.30
CA GLY A 342 -7.26 -8.09 4.88
C GLY A 342 -7.26 -8.62 3.45
N GLY A 343 -8.36 -8.38 2.73
CA GLY A 343 -8.60 -8.88 1.39
C GLY A 343 -9.43 -10.16 1.35
N MET A 344 -9.48 -10.80 0.19
CA MET A 344 -10.13 -12.11 0.00
C MET A 344 -9.10 -13.20 -0.27
N GLU A 345 -9.18 -14.28 0.47
CA GLU A 345 -8.44 -15.53 0.29
C GLU A 345 -9.17 -16.44 -0.71
N GLN A 346 -8.57 -17.61 -0.96
CA GLN A 346 -9.19 -18.66 -1.77
C GLN A 346 -10.64 -18.95 -1.33
N GLY A 347 -11.52 -19.16 -2.29
CA GLY A 347 -12.95 -19.29 -2.08
C GLY A 347 -13.64 -17.97 -1.73
N GLN A 348 -13.07 -16.83 -2.12
CA GLN A 348 -13.57 -15.46 -1.88
C GLN A 348 -13.85 -15.18 -0.40
N ARG A 349 -13.11 -15.80 0.48
CA ARG A 349 -13.26 -15.64 1.93
C ARG A 349 -12.59 -14.34 2.38
N VAL A 350 -13.39 -13.41 2.89
CA VAL A 350 -12.88 -12.17 3.49
C VAL A 350 -12.09 -12.50 4.75
N THR A 351 -10.88 -11.99 4.87
CA THR A 351 -9.93 -12.33 5.93
C THR A 351 -9.57 -11.13 6.81
N SER A 352 -9.22 -11.42 8.06
CA SER A 352 -8.58 -10.47 8.98
C SER A 352 -7.04 -10.58 8.96
N ARG A 353 -6.47 -11.41 8.09
CA ARG A 353 -5.03 -11.64 8.05
C ARG A 353 -4.26 -10.36 7.74
N VAL A 354 -3.14 -10.19 8.44
CA VAL A 354 -2.08 -9.26 8.08
C VAL A 354 -0.91 -10.11 7.57
N THR A 355 -0.63 -9.98 6.28
CA THR A 355 0.46 -10.71 5.63
C THR A 355 1.69 -9.83 5.55
N VAL A 356 2.81 -10.31 6.05
CA VAL A 356 4.12 -9.64 5.94
C VAL A 356 5.00 -10.44 4.98
N LEU A 357 5.42 -9.80 3.90
CA LEU A 357 6.26 -10.42 2.87
C LEU A 357 7.65 -9.77 2.87
N PRO A 358 8.71 -10.53 2.55
CA PRO A 358 10.05 -9.96 2.42
C PRO A 358 10.11 -8.98 1.24
N ARG A 359 11.02 -8.00 1.34
CA ARG A 359 11.27 -7.00 0.27
C ARG A 359 12.33 -7.45 -0.74
N LYS A 360 12.93 -8.61 -0.51
CA LYS A 360 14.00 -9.23 -1.32
C LYS A 360 13.63 -10.64 -1.67
#